data_8e1da48ca671eaf130382f06bc2f5518
#
_entry.id   8e1da48ca671eaf130382f06bc2f5518
#
_cell.length_a   1.000
_cell.length_b   1.000
_cell.length_c   1.000
_cell.angle_alpha   90.00
_cell.angle_beta   90.00
_cell.angle_gamma   90.00
#
_symmetry.space_group_name_H-M   'P 1'
#
loop_
_entity.id
_entity.type
_entity.pdbx_description
1 polymer ?
#
loop_
_entity_poly.entity_id
_entity_poly.type
_entity_poly.pdbx_seq_one_letter_code
_entity_poly.pdbx_strand_id
1 'polypeptide(L)'
;CLPQDVQVEAFHFPVKLFQKKVWKIQRLRPDLSQLARAAVLIQDSKRPLIIAGGGAHYSEALMILKKIVNKTGIPVAETFAGKGALRFDNPQNLGAIGATGTIGAVEIAKEADLVIGIGTRYSDFTTASKTLFQCPEVKFININVCELDAAKNGGLMLQGDAKVTLEELKTLLGDFEVTEGYRQMVKKLNEEWDK
;
A
#
# COMPACT_ATOMS: atom_id res chain seq x y z
N CYS A 1 -14.76 -22.30 -2.56
CA CYS A 1 -16.21 -22.09 -2.71
C CYS A 1 -16.95 -23.15 -1.88
N LEU A 2 -17.96 -22.74 -1.10
CA LEU A 2 -18.87 -23.63 -0.38
C LEU A 2 -20.23 -23.57 -1.05
N PRO A 3 -20.74 -24.67 -1.66
CA PRO A 3 -22.06 -24.70 -2.25
C PRO A 3 -23.16 -24.40 -1.23
N GLN A 4 -24.22 -23.75 -1.65
CA GLN A 4 -25.25 -23.27 -0.74
C GLN A 4 -26.03 -24.40 -0.07
N ASP A 5 -26.28 -25.50 -0.75
CA ASP A 5 -26.92 -26.71 -0.22
C ASP A 5 -26.10 -27.31 0.93
N VAL A 6 -24.77 -27.39 0.79
CA VAL A 6 -23.86 -27.85 1.85
C VAL A 6 -23.88 -26.93 3.08
N GLN A 7 -24.07 -25.61 2.87
CA GLN A 7 -24.10 -24.65 3.99
C GLN A 7 -25.34 -24.76 4.87
N VAL A 8 -26.43 -25.29 4.36
CA VAL A 8 -27.69 -25.44 5.10
C VAL A 8 -27.91 -26.87 5.61
N GLU A 9 -27.00 -27.78 5.32
CA GLU A 9 -27.08 -29.16 5.76
C GLU A 9 -26.93 -29.27 7.28
N ALA A 10 -27.81 -30.04 7.91
CA ALA A 10 -27.75 -30.31 9.35
C ALA A 10 -26.61 -31.31 9.64
N PHE A 11 -25.68 -30.93 10.53
CA PHE A 11 -24.54 -31.75 10.90
C PHE A 11 -24.23 -31.68 12.40
N HIS A 12 -23.84 -32.79 12.98
CA HIS A 12 -23.35 -32.83 14.36
C HIS A 12 -21.88 -32.48 14.43
N PHE A 13 -21.56 -31.22 14.70
CA PHE A 13 -20.20 -30.78 14.80
C PHE A 13 -19.48 -31.35 16.02
N PRO A 14 -18.27 -31.92 15.86
CA PRO A 14 -17.48 -32.36 17.00
C PRO A 14 -17.14 -31.18 17.92
N VAL A 15 -17.26 -31.35 19.24
CA VAL A 15 -16.94 -30.30 20.23
C VAL A 15 -15.53 -29.76 20.07
N LYS A 16 -14.59 -30.58 19.61
CA LYS A 16 -13.20 -30.19 19.27
C LYS A 16 -13.11 -29.06 18.24
N LEU A 17 -14.09 -28.90 17.35
CA LEU A 17 -14.14 -27.83 16.35
C LEU A 17 -14.22 -26.46 17.01
N PHE A 18 -14.93 -26.36 18.15
CA PHE A 18 -15.17 -25.11 18.86
C PHE A 18 -14.09 -24.79 19.91
N GLN A 19 -13.08 -25.65 20.07
CA GLN A 19 -11.99 -25.38 20.99
C GLN A 19 -11.15 -24.22 20.47
N LYS A 20 -10.70 -23.35 21.39
CA LYS A 20 -9.81 -22.22 21.07
C LYS A 20 -8.53 -22.75 20.40
N LYS A 21 -8.24 -22.26 19.21
CA LYS A 21 -6.98 -22.49 18.52
C LYS A 21 -6.19 -21.20 18.48
N VAL A 22 -4.89 -21.28 18.77
CA VAL A 22 -3.96 -20.15 18.68
C VAL A 22 -3.06 -20.36 17.48
N TRP A 23 -3.18 -19.49 16.49
CA TRP A 23 -2.34 -19.51 15.30
C TRP A 23 -1.21 -18.50 15.47
N LYS A 24 0.03 -18.95 15.24
CA LYS A 24 1.20 -18.07 15.17
C LYS A 24 1.50 -17.78 13.71
N ILE A 25 1.27 -16.55 13.29
CA ILE A 25 1.56 -16.13 11.92
C ILE A 25 3.00 -15.62 11.88
N GLN A 26 3.82 -16.25 11.04
CA GLN A 26 5.20 -15.81 10.81
C GLN A 26 5.20 -14.58 9.90
N ARG A 27 6.13 -13.66 10.17
CA ARG A 27 6.34 -12.49 9.31
C ARG A 27 7.44 -12.79 8.31
N LEU A 28 7.05 -12.95 7.05
CA LEU A 28 7.97 -13.18 5.94
C LEU A 28 8.82 -11.92 5.71
N ARG A 29 10.14 -12.08 5.59
CA ARG A 29 11.05 -10.99 5.22
C ARG A 29 11.32 -11.01 3.72
N PRO A 30 11.38 -9.85 3.05
CA PRO A 30 11.74 -9.78 1.64
C PRO A 30 13.22 -10.11 1.43
N ASP A 31 13.59 -10.41 0.20
CA ASP A 31 14.98 -10.54 -0.22
C ASP A 31 15.73 -9.22 -0.02
N LEU A 32 16.91 -9.29 0.62
CA LEU A 32 17.70 -8.11 0.96
C LEU A 32 18.22 -7.35 -0.27
N SER A 33 18.52 -8.06 -1.35
CA SER A 33 18.98 -7.43 -2.59
C SER A 33 17.84 -6.64 -3.27
N GLN A 34 16.63 -7.18 -3.25
CA GLN A 34 15.45 -6.48 -3.76
C GLN A 34 15.09 -5.28 -2.89
N LEU A 35 15.26 -5.41 -1.57
CA LEU A 35 15.04 -4.32 -0.63
C LEU A 35 16.00 -3.14 -0.87
N ALA A 36 17.28 -3.43 -1.08
CA ALA A 36 18.27 -2.41 -1.43
C ALA A 36 17.94 -1.71 -2.77
N ARG A 37 17.52 -2.48 -3.79
CA ARG A 37 17.06 -1.92 -5.07
C ARG A 37 15.82 -1.04 -4.90
N ALA A 38 14.89 -1.44 -4.05
CA ALA A 38 13.70 -0.64 -3.75
C ALA A 38 14.07 0.70 -3.10
N ALA A 39 15.01 0.70 -2.17
CA ALA A 39 15.50 1.94 -1.55
C ALA A 39 16.10 2.90 -2.58
N VAL A 40 16.92 2.40 -3.52
CA VAL A 40 17.47 3.22 -4.62
C VAL A 40 16.36 3.78 -5.51
N LEU A 41 15.38 2.95 -5.91
CA LEU A 41 14.25 3.42 -6.73
C LEU A 41 13.45 4.52 -6.03
N ILE A 42 13.27 4.44 -4.71
CA ILE A 42 12.58 5.47 -3.94
C ILE A 42 13.41 6.76 -3.91
N GLN A 43 14.71 6.65 -3.66
CA GLN A 43 15.62 7.80 -3.60
C GLN A 43 15.76 8.53 -4.95
N ASP A 44 15.67 7.82 -6.06
CA ASP A 44 15.76 8.38 -7.42
C ASP A 44 14.45 8.98 -7.91
N SER A 45 13.32 8.64 -7.26
CA SER A 45 11.98 9.08 -7.67
C SER A 45 11.76 10.56 -7.32
N LYS A 46 11.10 11.26 -8.23
CA LYS A 46 10.74 12.68 -8.06
C LYS A 46 9.29 12.84 -7.55
N ARG A 47 8.42 11.92 -7.92
CA ARG A 47 6.99 11.93 -7.60
C ARG A 47 6.51 10.56 -7.12
N PRO A 48 7.06 10.04 -6.00
CA PRO A 48 6.64 8.76 -5.46
C PRO A 48 5.25 8.85 -4.84
N LEU A 49 4.44 7.81 -5.03
CA LEU A 49 3.13 7.64 -4.40
C LEU A 49 3.07 6.32 -3.66
N ILE A 50 2.62 6.33 -2.42
CA ILE A 50 2.28 5.10 -1.69
C ILE A 50 0.80 4.80 -1.88
N ILE A 51 0.49 3.51 -2.18
CA ILE A 51 -0.88 2.99 -2.16
C ILE A 51 -1.00 1.99 -1.03
N ALA A 52 -1.68 2.38 0.05
CA ALA A 52 -1.92 1.54 1.20
C ALA A 52 -3.16 0.67 0.99
N GLY A 53 -2.99 -0.65 1.06
CA GLY A 53 -4.05 -1.64 1.00
C GLY A 53 -4.34 -2.29 2.34
N GLY A 54 -5.29 -3.22 2.38
CA GLY A 54 -5.69 -3.94 3.59
C GLY A 54 -4.55 -4.71 4.27
N GLY A 55 -3.56 -5.18 3.49
CA GLY A 55 -2.37 -5.84 4.05
C GLY A 55 -1.56 -4.98 4.99
N ALA A 56 -1.60 -3.64 4.87
CA ALA A 56 -0.96 -2.72 5.81
C ALA A 56 -1.60 -2.81 7.21
N HIS A 57 -2.93 -2.96 7.29
CA HIS A 57 -3.66 -3.18 8.55
C HIS A 57 -3.36 -4.56 9.13
N TYR A 58 -3.50 -5.61 8.33
CA TYR A 58 -3.30 -6.99 8.79
C TYR A 58 -1.89 -7.27 9.29
N SER A 59 -0.88 -6.59 8.73
CA SER A 59 0.49 -6.69 9.20
C SER A 59 0.82 -5.77 10.38
N GLU A 60 -0.12 -4.93 10.82
CA GLU A 60 0.11 -3.90 11.86
C GLU A 60 1.19 -2.88 11.45
N ALA A 61 1.25 -2.56 10.15
CA ALA A 61 2.30 -1.70 9.59
C ALA A 61 2.01 -0.20 9.74
N LEU A 62 0.84 0.22 10.26
CA LEU A 62 0.41 1.62 10.21
C LEU A 62 1.35 2.57 10.93
N MET A 63 1.88 2.16 12.08
CA MET A 63 2.80 3.00 12.87
C MET A 63 4.13 3.23 12.15
N ILE A 64 4.67 2.21 11.49
CA ILE A 64 5.92 2.38 10.72
C ILE A 64 5.66 3.14 9.43
N LEU A 65 4.53 2.90 8.75
CA LEU A 65 4.10 3.67 7.59
C LEU A 65 4.03 5.17 7.92
N LYS A 66 3.33 5.54 8.99
CA LYS A 66 3.26 6.93 9.47
C LYS A 66 4.64 7.55 9.70
N LYS A 67 5.57 6.80 10.34
CA LYS A 67 6.93 7.30 10.58
C LYS A 67 7.70 7.57 9.28
N ILE A 68 7.57 6.68 8.28
CA ILE A 68 8.19 6.86 6.97
C ILE A 68 7.59 8.08 6.27
N VAL A 69 6.28 8.14 6.18
CA VAL A 69 5.54 9.21 5.49
C VAL A 69 5.83 10.58 6.09
N ASN A 70 5.80 10.70 7.42
CA ASN A 70 6.10 11.97 8.09
C ASN A 70 7.55 12.42 7.89
N LYS A 71 8.50 11.48 7.76
CA LYS A 71 9.90 11.79 7.49
C LYS A 71 10.09 12.16 6.02
N THR A 72 9.64 11.30 5.12
CA THR A 72 9.93 11.43 3.68
C THR A 72 9.05 12.44 2.96
N GLY A 73 7.83 12.68 3.48
CA GLY A 73 6.82 13.51 2.82
C GLY A 73 6.14 12.81 1.63
N ILE A 74 6.37 11.51 1.41
CA ILE A 74 5.70 10.77 0.33
C ILE A 74 4.19 10.74 0.60
N PRO A 75 3.34 11.16 -0.35
CA PRO A 75 1.90 11.08 -0.21
C PRO A 75 1.39 9.63 -0.22
N VAL A 76 0.28 9.42 0.47
CA VAL A 76 -0.38 8.12 0.59
C VAL A 76 -1.81 8.21 0.10
N ALA A 77 -2.18 7.35 -0.80
CA ALA A 77 -3.56 7.09 -1.17
C ALA A 77 -4.01 5.72 -0.61
N GLU A 78 -5.26 5.63 -0.23
CA GLU A 78 -5.81 4.47 0.45
C GLU A 78 -6.74 3.70 -0.48
N THR A 79 -6.55 2.38 -0.58
CA THR A 79 -7.57 1.53 -1.20
C THR A 79 -8.78 1.41 -0.29
N PHE A 80 -9.89 0.90 -0.79
CA PHE A 80 -11.09 0.65 0.02
C PHE A 80 -10.78 -0.17 1.28
N ALA A 81 -9.99 -1.23 1.14
CA ALA A 81 -9.56 -2.06 2.27
C ALA A 81 -8.41 -1.44 3.10
N GLY A 82 -7.74 -0.44 2.57
CA GLY A 82 -6.66 0.29 3.24
C GLY A 82 -7.12 1.55 3.97
N LYS A 83 -8.42 1.88 3.92
CA LYS A 83 -8.96 3.09 4.55
C LYS A 83 -8.58 3.19 6.03
N GLY A 84 -8.05 4.35 6.42
CA GLY A 84 -7.55 4.60 7.77
C GLY A 84 -6.10 4.16 7.98
N ALA A 85 -5.35 3.86 6.92
CA ALA A 85 -3.91 3.61 7.00
C ALA A 85 -3.15 4.83 7.55
N LEU A 86 -3.60 6.03 7.21
CA LEU A 86 -3.23 7.29 7.87
C LEU A 86 -4.47 7.97 8.44
N ARG A 87 -4.27 8.81 9.45
CA ARG A 87 -5.34 9.69 9.91
C ARG A 87 -5.73 10.67 8.81
N PHE A 88 -7.01 11.02 8.75
CA PHE A 88 -7.55 11.95 7.74
C PHE A 88 -6.90 13.35 7.78
N ASP A 89 -6.41 13.77 8.94
CA ASP A 89 -5.74 15.05 9.15
C ASP A 89 -4.22 15.02 8.90
N ASN A 90 -3.68 13.90 8.44
CA ASN A 90 -2.28 13.82 8.04
C ASN A 90 -2.09 14.53 6.69
N PRO A 91 -1.18 15.52 6.58
CA PRO A 91 -1.01 16.31 5.37
C PRO A 91 -0.58 15.51 4.13
N GLN A 92 -0.06 14.29 4.31
CA GLN A 92 0.29 13.38 3.21
C GLN A 92 -0.84 12.40 2.86
N ASN A 93 -1.98 12.41 3.58
CA ASN A 93 -3.10 11.54 3.24
C ASN A 93 -3.91 12.15 2.10
N LEU A 94 -3.89 11.52 0.93
CA LEU A 94 -4.66 11.92 -0.25
C LEU A 94 -6.10 11.36 -0.24
N GLY A 95 -6.45 10.51 0.74
CA GLY A 95 -7.74 9.82 0.77
C GLY A 95 -7.82 8.62 -0.17
N ALA A 96 -9.00 8.34 -0.66
CA ALA A 96 -9.27 7.15 -1.48
C ALA A 96 -8.63 7.23 -2.87
N ILE A 97 -8.15 6.08 -3.37
CA ILE A 97 -7.64 5.89 -4.73
C ILE A 97 -8.57 5.00 -5.54
N GLY A 98 -8.62 5.22 -6.84
CA GLY A 98 -9.32 4.34 -7.78
C GLY A 98 -10.57 4.97 -8.41
N ALA A 99 -11.52 4.14 -8.83
CA ALA A 99 -12.71 4.58 -9.55
C ALA A 99 -13.57 5.61 -8.76
N THR A 100 -13.53 5.55 -7.43
CA THR A 100 -14.20 6.48 -6.51
C THR A 100 -13.18 7.26 -5.68
N GLY A 101 -12.00 7.51 -6.25
CA GLY A 101 -10.93 8.22 -5.59
C GLY A 101 -11.17 9.72 -5.45
N THR A 102 -10.45 10.34 -4.52
CA THR A 102 -10.39 11.81 -4.41
C THR A 102 -9.67 12.39 -5.63
N ILE A 103 -9.98 13.63 -5.98
CA ILE A 103 -9.30 14.32 -7.07
C ILE A 103 -7.78 14.33 -6.83
N GLY A 104 -7.35 14.66 -5.60
CA GLY A 104 -5.93 14.69 -5.25
C GLY A 104 -5.22 13.36 -5.46
N ALA A 105 -5.81 12.24 -5.00
CA ALA A 105 -5.23 10.92 -5.20
C ALA A 105 -5.14 10.54 -6.68
N VAL A 106 -6.16 10.86 -7.48
CA VAL A 106 -6.20 10.57 -8.91
C VAL A 106 -5.15 11.39 -9.67
N GLU A 107 -5.04 12.69 -9.44
CA GLU A 107 -4.09 13.55 -10.14
C GLU A 107 -2.64 13.19 -9.78
N ILE A 108 -2.35 12.94 -8.50
CA ILE A 108 -1.02 12.45 -8.09
C ILE A 108 -0.70 11.09 -8.73
N ALA A 109 -1.66 10.18 -8.80
CA ALA A 109 -1.43 8.86 -9.41
C ALA A 109 -1.14 8.93 -10.91
N LYS A 110 -1.77 9.86 -11.65
CA LYS A 110 -1.50 10.07 -13.08
C LYS A 110 -0.07 10.50 -13.36
N GLU A 111 0.50 11.29 -12.47
CA GLU A 111 1.83 11.87 -12.64
C GLU A 111 2.93 11.13 -11.90
N ALA A 112 2.60 10.13 -11.07
CA ALA A 112 3.58 9.39 -10.28
C ALA A 112 4.60 8.67 -11.17
N ASP A 113 5.89 8.89 -10.92
CA ASP A 113 6.98 8.17 -11.56
C ASP A 113 7.33 6.86 -10.82
N LEU A 114 6.88 6.75 -9.56
CA LEU A 114 7.01 5.54 -8.75
C LEU A 114 5.76 5.31 -7.91
N VAL A 115 5.20 4.11 -7.99
CA VAL A 115 4.08 3.66 -7.15
C VAL A 115 4.55 2.57 -6.22
N ILE A 116 4.35 2.78 -4.91
CA ILE A 116 4.73 1.84 -3.85
C ILE A 116 3.46 1.24 -3.27
N GLY A 117 3.11 0.04 -3.73
CA GLY A 117 1.95 -0.69 -3.21
C GLY A 117 2.27 -1.44 -1.93
N ILE A 118 1.52 -1.20 -0.87
CA ILE A 118 1.69 -1.84 0.44
C ILE A 118 0.45 -2.67 0.75
N GLY A 119 0.57 -4.00 0.61
CA GLY A 119 -0.53 -4.92 0.91
C GLY A 119 -1.79 -4.69 0.07
N THR A 120 -1.61 -4.26 -1.18
CA THR A 120 -2.71 -4.07 -2.15
C THR A 120 -2.64 -5.12 -3.25
N ARG A 121 -3.81 -5.47 -3.80
CA ARG A 121 -3.94 -6.39 -4.93
C ARG A 121 -4.08 -5.68 -6.28
N TYR A 122 -4.09 -4.35 -6.29
CA TYR A 122 -4.34 -3.56 -7.50
C TYR A 122 -5.57 -4.06 -8.27
N SER A 123 -6.70 -4.16 -7.55
CA SER A 123 -7.98 -4.52 -8.16
C SER A 123 -8.39 -3.48 -9.20
N ASP A 124 -9.33 -3.84 -10.05
CA ASP A 124 -9.90 -2.97 -11.06
C ASP A 124 -10.40 -1.65 -10.46
N PHE A 125 -11.07 -1.73 -9.31
CA PHE A 125 -11.50 -0.56 -8.55
C PHE A 125 -10.33 0.35 -8.14
N THR A 126 -9.26 -0.22 -7.60
CA THR A 126 -8.09 0.53 -7.12
C THR A 126 -7.34 1.22 -8.26
N THR A 127 -7.32 0.63 -9.44
CA THR A 127 -6.59 1.15 -10.61
C THR A 127 -7.47 1.93 -11.58
N ALA A 128 -8.77 2.08 -11.27
CA ALA A 128 -9.79 2.61 -12.19
C ALA A 128 -9.65 1.94 -13.58
N SER A 129 -9.72 0.61 -13.60
CA SER A 129 -9.55 -0.20 -14.81
C SER A 129 -8.20 0.07 -15.53
N LYS A 130 -7.12 0.27 -14.75
CA LYS A 130 -5.75 0.57 -15.22
C LYS A 130 -5.59 1.92 -15.94
N THR A 131 -6.46 2.87 -15.69
CA THR A 131 -6.39 4.20 -16.31
C THR A 131 -5.65 5.24 -15.48
N LEU A 132 -5.30 4.94 -14.22
CA LEU A 132 -4.71 5.91 -13.30
C LEU A 132 -3.24 6.24 -13.59
N PHE A 133 -2.42 5.24 -13.84
CA PHE A 133 -0.96 5.41 -13.92
C PHE A 133 -0.57 5.77 -15.35
N GLN A 134 -0.58 7.08 -15.66
CA GLN A 134 -0.41 7.59 -17.03
C GLN A 134 1.03 8.03 -17.35
N CYS A 135 1.91 8.14 -16.35
CA CYS A 135 3.32 8.43 -16.59
C CYS A 135 3.95 7.26 -17.36
N PRO A 136 4.52 7.49 -18.57
CA PRO A 136 5.08 6.43 -19.41
C PRO A 136 6.22 5.66 -18.73
N GLU A 137 6.97 6.32 -17.84
CA GLU A 137 8.11 5.76 -17.12
C GLU A 137 7.76 5.28 -15.71
N VAL A 138 6.48 5.15 -15.37
CA VAL A 138 6.05 4.74 -14.04
C VAL A 138 6.63 3.39 -13.65
N LYS A 139 7.26 3.34 -12.50
CA LYS A 139 7.80 2.12 -11.89
C LYS A 139 6.92 1.70 -10.70
N PHE A 140 6.96 0.42 -10.39
CA PHE A 140 6.22 -0.12 -9.25
C PHE A 140 7.15 -0.84 -8.29
N ILE A 141 6.91 -0.67 -6.99
CA ILE A 141 7.43 -1.49 -5.90
C ILE A 141 6.23 -2.10 -5.20
N ASN A 142 6.16 -3.42 -5.10
CA ASN A 142 5.01 -4.09 -4.52
C ASN A 142 5.41 -4.89 -3.28
N ILE A 143 4.98 -4.43 -2.11
CA ILE A 143 5.15 -5.11 -0.82
C ILE A 143 3.89 -5.95 -0.57
N ASN A 144 4.03 -7.28 -0.68
CA ASN A 144 2.90 -8.18 -0.46
C ASN A 144 3.40 -9.57 0.00
N VAL A 145 2.64 -10.22 0.88
CA VAL A 145 2.91 -11.61 1.28
C VAL A 145 2.56 -12.62 0.17
N CYS A 146 1.64 -12.26 -0.71
CA CYS A 146 1.24 -13.05 -1.86
C CYS A 146 2.15 -12.70 -3.05
N GLU A 147 2.88 -13.70 -3.55
CA GLU A 147 3.81 -13.55 -4.68
C GLU A 147 3.09 -13.01 -5.93
N LEU A 148 1.93 -13.57 -6.27
CA LEU A 148 1.16 -13.14 -7.43
C LEU A 148 0.78 -11.65 -7.38
N ASP A 149 0.40 -11.16 -6.20
CA ASP A 149 0.07 -9.74 -6.03
C ASP A 149 1.32 -8.86 -6.02
N ALA A 150 2.44 -9.37 -5.51
CA ALA A 150 3.73 -8.66 -5.55
C ALA A 150 4.28 -8.52 -6.99
N ALA A 151 3.99 -9.48 -7.87
CA ALA A 151 4.45 -9.47 -9.28
C ALA A 151 3.65 -8.53 -10.20
N LYS A 152 2.52 -7.98 -9.74
CA LYS A 152 1.65 -7.18 -10.60
C LYS A 152 2.33 -5.92 -11.13
N ASN A 153 1.86 -5.48 -12.30
CA ASN A 153 2.36 -4.30 -13.03
C ASN A 153 3.85 -4.36 -13.40
N GLY A 154 4.46 -5.56 -13.43
CA GLY A 154 5.89 -5.71 -13.69
C GLY A 154 6.79 -5.04 -12.67
N GLY A 155 6.27 -4.79 -11.47
CA GLY A 155 6.95 -4.07 -10.41
C GLY A 155 8.07 -4.86 -9.74
N LEU A 156 8.95 -4.14 -9.04
CA LEU A 156 9.92 -4.74 -8.14
C LEU A 156 9.19 -5.43 -6.99
N MET A 157 9.38 -6.75 -6.91
CA MET A 157 8.71 -7.59 -5.91
C MET A 157 9.44 -7.50 -4.57
N LEU A 158 8.73 -7.07 -3.52
CA LEU A 158 9.14 -7.24 -2.14
C LEU A 158 8.16 -8.22 -1.48
N GLN A 159 8.34 -9.52 -1.77
CA GLN A 159 7.51 -10.55 -1.16
C GLN A 159 7.80 -10.65 0.32
N GLY A 160 6.94 -10.07 1.14
CA GLY A 160 7.14 -9.97 2.57
C GLY A 160 5.98 -9.35 3.32
N ASP A 161 6.03 -9.49 4.64
CA ASP A 161 5.13 -8.79 5.56
C ASP A 161 5.39 -7.29 5.52
N ALA A 162 4.33 -6.49 5.40
CA ALA A 162 4.47 -5.05 5.20
C ALA A 162 5.19 -4.36 6.38
N LYS A 163 4.96 -4.79 7.63
CA LYS A 163 5.60 -4.17 8.81
C LYS A 163 7.10 -4.35 8.78
N VAL A 164 7.57 -5.60 8.70
CA VAL A 164 9.02 -5.89 8.68
C VAL A 164 9.71 -5.26 7.48
N THR A 165 9.07 -5.31 6.31
CA THR A 165 9.61 -4.70 5.10
C THR A 165 9.77 -3.19 5.24
N LEU A 166 8.78 -2.50 5.79
CA LEU A 166 8.85 -1.06 6.02
C LEU A 166 9.84 -0.67 7.12
N GLU A 167 10.00 -1.51 8.15
CA GLU A 167 11.01 -1.30 9.19
C GLU A 167 12.43 -1.31 8.60
N GLU A 168 12.71 -2.26 7.71
CA GLU A 168 14.00 -2.36 7.03
C GLU A 168 14.19 -1.24 5.98
N LEU A 169 13.19 -0.95 5.14
CA LEU A 169 13.23 0.15 4.18
C LEU A 169 13.49 1.49 4.85
N LYS A 170 12.87 1.77 5.99
CA LYS A 170 13.09 3.02 6.72
C LYS A 170 14.57 3.25 7.03
N THR A 171 15.31 2.20 7.36
CA THR A 171 16.73 2.30 7.64
C THR A 171 17.53 2.62 6.37
N LEU A 172 17.17 2.00 5.24
CA LEU A 172 17.86 2.18 3.96
C LEU A 172 17.55 3.53 3.29
N LEU A 173 16.40 4.12 3.56
CA LEU A 173 16.03 5.42 2.99
C LEU A 173 16.86 6.58 3.57
N GLY A 174 17.56 6.40 4.69
CA GLY A 174 18.41 7.43 5.26
C GLY A 174 17.67 8.75 5.46
N ASP A 175 18.19 9.83 4.93
CA ASP A 175 17.61 11.18 5.02
C ASP A 175 16.81 11.59 3.78
N PHE A 176 16.36 10.62 2.99
CA PHE A 176 15.54 10.89 1.83
C PHE A 176 14.26 11.63 2.21
N GLU A 177 13.98 12.70 1.48
CA GLU A 177 12.72 13.44 1.50
C GLU A 177 12.32 13.85 0.09
N VAL A 178 11.04 13.90 -0.18
CA VAL A 178 10.53 14.47 -1.44
C VAL A 178 10.78 15.98 -1.47
N THR A 179 10.81 16.56 -2.67
CA THR A 179 11.04 18.00 -2.83
C THR A 179 9.92 18.82 -2.19
N GLU A 180 10.25 20.02 -1.71
CA GLU A 180 9.26 20.94 -1.14
C GLU A 180 8.17 21.31 -2.17
N GLY A 181 8.53 21.46 -3.43
CA GLY A 181 7.57 21.70 -4.52
C GLY A 181 6.52 20.58 -4.64
N TYR A 182 6.93 19.32 -4.48
CA TYR A 182 6.00 18.20 -4.49
C TYR A 182 5.10 18.16 -3.25
N ARG A 183 5.64 18.48 -2.07
CA ARG A 183 4.85 18.62 -0.84
C ARG A 183 3.76 19.70 -0.98
N GLN A 184 4.10 20.85 -1.55
CA GLN A 184 3.16 21.95 -1.77
C GLN A 184 2.07 21.58 -2.78
N MET A 185 2.41 20.84 -3.84
CA MET A 185 1.43 20.30 -4.78
C MET A 185 0.42 19.37 -4.09
N VAL A 186 0.89 18.43 -3.27
CA VAL A 186 0.03 17.53 -2.49
C VAL A 186 -0.89 18.31 -1.56
N LYS A 187 -0.35 19.26 -0.82
CA LYS A 187 -1.12 20.12 0.10
C LYS A 187 -2.22 20.88 -0.64
N LYS A 188 -1.89 21.49 -1.78
CA LYS A 188 -2.85 22.25 -2.59
C LYS A 188 -4.00 21.37 -3.07
N LEU A 189 -3.72 20.17 -3.55
CA LEU A 189 -4.75 19.22 -4.02
C LEU A 189 -5.67 18.76 -2.88
N ASN A 190 -5.14 18.57 -1.68
CA ASN A 190 -5.96 18.26 -0.50
C ASN A 190 -6.87 19.44 -0.12
N GLU A 191 -6.35 20.67 -0.08
CA GLU A 191 -7.14 21.87 0.23
C GLU A 191 -8.23 22.14 -0.82
N GLU A 192 -8.01 21.79 -2.08
CA GLU A 192 -9.01 21.90 -3.14
C GLU A 192 -10.13 20.86 -3.01
N TRP A 193 -9.83 19.67 -2.47
CA TRP A 193 -10.82 18.63 -2.21
C TRP A 193 -11.73 18.93 -1.02
N ASP A 194 -11.20 19.59 0.01
CA ASP A 194 -11.92 19.90 1.26
C ASP A 194 -12.90 21.10 1.12
N LYS A 195 -12.95 21.77 -0.03
CA LYS A 195 -13.89 22.86 -0.36
C LYS A 195 -15.19 22.36 -0.98
#